data_ba3f2a93452450bc785cc59e58522264
#
_entry.id   ba3f2a93452450bc785cc59e58522264
#
_cell.length_a   1.000
_cell.length_b   1.000
_cell.length_c   1.000
_cell.angle_alpha   90.00
_cell.angle_beta   90.00
_cell.angle_gamma   90.00
#
_symmetry.space_group_name_H-M   'P 1'
#
loop_
_entity.id
_entity.type
_entity.pdbx_description
1 polymer ?
#
loop_
_entity_poly.entity_id
_entity_poly.type
_entity_poly.pdbx_seq_one_letter_code
_entity_poly.pdbx_strand_id
1 'polypeptide(L)'
;GHHLDDFKESYFLRKIQSSNVLGLSNVFNEKFEKLNIHRPLIAYSKKQIKVYARKNKLIWFEDRSNFELEYTRNKVRSYISSNSKISQSIKKDMSNYQDMKYLVNFYSSYFHRLSKKRFEIKVQEFKLLNNTLQTIAVQSLYYSLRLSLKKQPRNENINNFIEALLAPNHKISLKKSIFGGKIGFFGKKLCLNLT
;
A
#
# COMPACT_ATOMS: atom_id res chain seq x y z
N GLY A 1 2.47 -9.39 -20.74
CA GLY A 1 2.17 -9.63 -19.32
C GLY A 1 3.16 -8.90 -18.42
N HIS A 2 2.80 -8.67 -17.16
CA HIS A 2 3.70 -8.00 -16.21
C HIS A 2 4.83 -8.94 -15.79
N HIS A 3 6.05 -8.41 -15.74
CA HIS A 3 7.26 -9.10 -15.31
C HIS A 3 7.97 -8.34 -14.15
N LEU A 4 9.05 -8.90 -13.62
CA LEU A 4 9.76 -8.35 -12.47
C LEU A 4 10.19 -6.89 -12.65
N ASP A 5 10.61 -6.50 -13.86
CA ASP A 5 11.10 -5.14 -14.09
C ASP A 5 9.95 -4.12 -14.09
N ASP A 6 8.76 -4.45 -14.65
CA ASP A 6 7.55 -3.60 -14.55
C ASP A 6 7.14 -3.37 -13.10
N PHE A 7 7.37 -4.39 -12.28
CA PHE A 7 7.09 -4.34 -10.87
C PHE A 7 8.04 -3.37 -10.14
N LYS A 8 9.35 -3.47 -10.40
CA LYS A 8 10.35 -2.55 -9.86
C LYS A 8 10.07 -1.10 -10.26
N GLU A 9 9.71 -0.87 -11.52
CA GLU A 9 9.34 0.45 -12.03
C GLU A 9 8.14 1.02 -11.27
N SER A 10 7.08 0.23 -11.15
CA SER A 10 5.86 0.64 -10.45
C SER A 10 6.09 0.90 -8.97
N TYR A 11 6.92 0.08 -8.32
CA TYR A 11 7.33 0.27 -6.93
C TYR A 11 8.11 1.56 -6.74
N PHE A 12 9.12 1.80 -7.58
CA PHE A 12 9.97 2.97 -7.51
C PHE A 12 9.20 4.28 -7.76
N LEU A 13 8.30 4.29 -8.76
CA LEU A 13 7.42 5.44 -9.03
C LEU A 13 6.56 5.77 -7.82
N ARG A 14 5.96 4.77 -7.18
CA ARG A 14 5.15 4.98 -5.98
C ARG A 14 5.99 5.45 -4.79
N LYS A 15 7.23 4.98 -4.66
CA LYS A 15 8.17 5.41 -3.62
C LYS A 15 8.53 6.88 -3.78
N ILE A 16 8.80 7.35 -5.00
CA ILE A 16 9.06 8.77 -5.29
C ILE A 16 7.83 9.63 -5.00
N GLN A 17 6.63 9.14 -5.32
CA GLN A 17 5.38 9.84 -5.06
C GLN A 17 4.97 9.83 -3.58
N SER A 18 5.90 9.48 -2.68
CA SER A 18 5.66 9.40 -1.23
C SER A 18 4.45 8.53 -0.85
N SER A 19 4.22 7.47 -1.64
CA SER A 19 3.21 6.48 -1.30
C SER A 19 3.55 5.83 0.03
N ASN A 20 2.56 5.73 0.90
CA ASN A 20 2.71 5.02 2.16
C ASN A 20 2.94 3.51 1.94
N VAL A 21 3.30 2.79 2.98
CA VAL A 21 3.61 1.34 2.96
C VAL A 21 2.52 0.54 2.23
N LEU A 22 1.25 0.85 2.47
CA LEU A 22 0.13 0.17 1.83
C LEU A 22 -0.07 0.61 0.37
N GLY A 23 0.25 1.85 0.03
CA GLY A 23 0.30 2.31 -1.36
C GLY A 23 1.37 1.57 -2.15
N LEU A 24 2.52 1.33 -1.55
CA LEU A 24 3.57 0.47 -2.12
C LEU A 24 3.09 -0.97 -2.27
N SER A 25 2.34 -1.49 -1.29
CA SER A 25 1.80 -2.83 -1.29
C SER A 25 0.79 -3.10 -2.41
N ASN A 26 0.06 -2.09 -2.85
CA ASN A 26 -0.90 -2.23 -3.94
C ASN A 26 -0.28 -2.58 -5.31
N VAL A 27 1.05 -2.43 -5.47
CA VAL A 27 1.75 -2.91 -6.67
C VAL A 27 1.58 -4.43 -6.82
N PHE A 28 1.43 -5.13 -5.71
CA PHE A 28 1.35 -6.60 -5.62
C PHE A 28 -0.08 -7.14 -5.59
N ASN A 29 -1.07 -6.27 -5.73
CA ASN A 29 -2.45 -6.68 -5.55
C ASN A 29 -2.83 -7.76 -6.57
N GLU A 30 -3.18 -8.94 -6.07
CA GLU A 30 -3.64 -10.08 -6.85
C GLU A 30 -5.15 -10.06 -7.06
N LYS A 31 -5.84 -9.07 -6.48
CA LYS A 31 -7.29 -8.90 -6.61
C LYS A 31 -7.62 -7.51 -7.12
N PHE A 32 -8.48 -7.45 -8.10
CA PHE A 32 -9.11 -6.22 -8.55
C PHE A 32 -10.62 -6.44 -8.54
N GLU A 33 -11.32 -5.78 -7.60
CA GLU A 33 -12.75 -6.01 -7.33
C GLU A 33 -13.05 -7.50 -7.05
N LYS A 34 -13.81 -8.16 -7.93
CA LYS A 34 -14.13 -9.59 -7.85
C LYS A 34 -13.17 -10.48 -8.64
N LEU A 35 -12.21 -9.89 -9.38
CA LEU A 35 -11.30 -10.61 -10.24
C LEU A 35 -10.01 -10.97 -9.51
N ASN A 36 -9.54 -12.21 -9.68
CA ASN A 36 -8.20 -12.63 -9.30
C ASN A 36 -7.24 -12.33 -10.46
N ILE A 37 -6.15 -11.61 -10.18
CA ILE A 37 -5.14 -11.25 -11.16
C ILE A 37 -3.95 -12.18 -10.98
N HIS A 38 -3.69 -13.03 -11.96
CA HIS A 38 -2.49 -13.85 -12.02
C HIS A 38 -1.41 -13.19 -12.87
N ARG A 39 -0.18 -13.12 -12.33
CA ARG A 39 1.00 -12.57 -12.99
C ARG A 39 2.12 -13.61 -13.02
N PRO A 40 2.03 -14.64 -13.87
CA PRO A 40 2.97 -15.78 -13.83
C PRO A 40 4.42 -15.39 -14.09
N LEU A 41 4.68 -14.28 -14.81
CA LEU A 41 6.01 -13.81 -15.14
C LEU A 41 6.61 -12.83 -14.11
N ILE A 42 5.93 -12.58 -13.00
CA ILE A 42 6.35 -11.57 -12.02
C ILE A 42 7.70 -11.89 -11.35
N ALA A 43 8.07 -13.17 -11.28
CA ALA A 43 9.34 -13.63 -10.73
C ALA A 43 10.52 -13.47 -11.70
N TYR A 44 10.25 -13.24 -12.98
CA TYR A 44 11.26 -13.24 -14.03
C TYR A 44 11.51 -11.83 -14.57
N SER A 45 12.79 -11.49 -14.77
CA SER A 45 13.18 -10.25 -15.47
C SER A 45 12.91 -10.33 -16.96
N LYS A 46 12.74 -9.19 -17.63
CA LYS A 46 12.62 -9.12 -19.11
C LYS A 46 13.78 -9.83 -19.81
N LYS A 47 15.00 -9.72 -19.25
CA LYS A 47 16.19 -10.43 -19.77
C LYS A 47 16.02 -11.94 -19.74
N GLN A 48 15.57 -12.50 -18.61
CA GLN A 48 15.33 -13.95 -18.49
C GLN A 48 14.24 -14.44 -19.44
N ILE A 49 13.15 -13.68 -19.58
CA ILE A 49 12.06 -13.97 -20.52
C ILE A 49 12.58 -13.99 -21.95
N LYS A 50 13.40 -13.00 -22.36
CA LYS A 50 14.01 -12.98 -23.68
C LYS A 50 14.95 -14.15 -23.95
N VAL A 51 15.75 -14.56 -22.95
CA VAL A 51 16.63 -15.74 -23.05
C VAL A 51 15.78 -16.98 -23.26
N TYR A 52 14.71 -17.16 -22.48
CA TYR A 52 13.78 -18.28 -22.64
C TYR A 52 13.14 -18.30 -24.04
N ALA A 53 12.65 -17.14 -24.51
CA ALA A 53 12.02 -17.03 -25.83
C ALA A 53 13.00 -17.42 -26.96
N ARG A 54 14.26 -16.95 -26.90
CA ARG A 54 15.30 -17.32 -27.88
C ARG A 54 15.58 -18.82 -27.87
N LYS A 55 15.76 -19.40 -26.66
CA LYS A 55 16.01 -20.84 -26.51
C LYS A 55 14.90 -21.70 -27.11
N ASN A 56 13.66 -21.26 -27.02
CA ASN A 56 12.48 -21.96 -27.54
C ASN A 56 12.05 -21.48 -28.92
N LYS A 57 12.86 -20.66 -29.61
CA LYS A 57 12.57 -20.13 -30.97
C LYS A 57 11.24 -19.41 -31.07
N LEU A 58 10.79 -18.77 -29.99
CA LEU A 58 9.55 -17.98 -29.97
C LEU A 58 9.77 -16.66 -30.68
N ILE A 59 8.81 -16.25 -31.49
CA ILE A 59 8.80 -14.94 -32.17
C ILE A 59 8.13 -13.94 -31.24
N TRP A 60 8.72 -12.74 -31.07
CA TRP A 60 8.11 -11.64 -30.33
C TRP A 60 8.34 -10.32 -31.04
N PHE A 61 7.48 -9.36 -30.76
CA PHE A 61 7.62 -7.99 -31.25
C PHE A 61 8.04 -7.08 -30.09
N GLU A 62 8.91 -6.13 -30.39
CA GLU A 62 9.25 -5.05 -29.46
C GLU A 62 8.57 -3.76 -29.91
N ASP A 63 7.73 -3.24 -29.04
CA ASP A 63 7.11 -1.94 -29.25
C ASP A 63 8.17 -0.84 -29.18
N ARG A 64 8.26 0.00 -30.20
CA ARG A 64 9.24 1.10 -30.30
C ARG A 64 9.06 2.13 -29.18
N SER A 65 7.84 2.34 -28.71
CA SER A 65 7.56 3.26 -27.60
C SER A 65 8.31 2.90 -26.30
N ASN A 66 8.77 1.66 -26.16
CA ASN A 66 9.57 1.23 -25.01
C ASN A 66 10.96 1.91 -24.96
N PHE A 67 11.41 2.54 -26.02
CA PHE A 67 12.71 3.22 -26.12
C PHE A 67 12.60 4.74 -26.03
N GLU A 68 11.40 5.29 -26.09
CA GLU A 68 11.16 6.72 -26.04
C GLU A 68 11.32 7.26 -24.60
N LEU A 69 12.36 8.08 -24.38
CA LEU A 69 12.66 8.64 -23.05
C LEU A 69 11.68 9.75 -22.61
N GLU A 70 10.74 10.13 -23.42
CA GLU A 70 9.68 11.08 -23.03
C GLU A 70 8.79 10.51 -21.93
N TYR A 71 8.55 9.22 -21.93
CA TYR A 71 7.71 8.56 -20.94
C TYR A 71 8.42 8.40 -19.60
N THR A 72 7.80 8.86 -18.53
CA THR A 72 8.31 8.77 -17.15
C THR A 72 8.74 7.35 -16.77
N ARG A 73 8.01 6.33 -17.22
CA ARG A 73 8.38 4.93 -16.98
C ARG A 73 9.71 4.52 -17.61
N ASN A 74 9.99 4.99 -18.80
CA ASN A 74 11.25 4.66 -19.51
C ASN A 74 12.45 5.36 -18.83
N LYS A 75 12.26 6.59 -18.33
CA LYS A 75 13.28 7.28 -17.51
C LYS A 75 13.59 6.49 -16.24
N VAL A 76 12.55 6.04 -15.55
CA VAL A 76 12.68 5.22 -14.32
C VAL A 76 13.35 3.88 -14.63
N ARG A 77 12.99 3.21 -15.71
CA ARG A 77 13.61 1.96 -16.16
C ARG A 77 15.10 2.12 -16.39
N SER A 78 15.49 3.16 -17.13
CA SER A 78 16.88 3.50 -17.39
C SER A 78 17.62 3.77 -16.08
N TYR A 79 17.04 4.56 -15.18
CA TYR A 79 17.65 4.90 -13.89
C TYR A 79 17.84 3.67 -12.99
N ILE A 80 16.87 2.78 -12.89
CA ILE A 80 16.98 1.53 -12.10
C ILE A 80 18.03 0.59 -12.71
N SER A 81 18.10 0.50 -14.04
CA SER A 81 19.05 -0.38 -14.74
C SER A 81 20.49 0.08 -14.61
N SER A 82 20.73 1.40 -14.60
CA SER A 82 22.06 1.99 -14.41
C SER A 82 22.52 2.02 -12.95
N ASN A 83 21.62 1.79 -11.97
CA ASN A 83 21.94 1.89 -10.56
C ASN A 83 21.68 0.56 -9.81
N SER A 84 22.74 -0.26 -9.68
CA SER A 84 22.66 -1.57 -9.04
C SER A 84 22.23 -1.50 -7.56
N LYS A 85 22.67 -0.48 -6.81
CA LYS A 85 22.29 -0.29 -5.40
C LYS A 85 20.78 -0.07 -5.25
N ILE A 86 20.18 0.74 -6.11
CA ILE A 86 18.73 0.98 -6.13
C ILE A 86 18.00 -0.30 -6.51
N SER A 87 18.44 -1.01 -7.53
CA SER A 87 17.84 -2.28 -7.93
C SER A 87 17.86 -3.34 -6.81
N GLN A 88 18.95 -3.40 -6.03
CA GLN A 88 19.08 -4.28 -4.87
C GLN A 88 18.18 -3.84 -3.71
N SER A 89 18.13 -2.53 -3.40
CA SER A 89 17.24 -1.99 -2.37
C SER A 89 15.78 -2.32 -2.68
N ILE A 90 15.35 -2.13 -3.92
CA ILE A 90 14.00 -2.48 -4.36
C ILE A 90 13.73 -3.98 -4.15
N LYS A 91 14.67 -4.86 -4.50
CA LYS A 91 14.52 -6.31 -4.29
C LYS A 91 14.38 -6.65 -2.80
N LYS A 92 15.18 -6.02 -1.93
CA LYS A 92 15.09 -6.21 -0.47
C LYS A 92 13.74 -5.74 0.07
N ASP A 93 13.31 -4.57 -0.35
CA ASP A 93 11.99 -4.04 0.03
C ASP A 93 10.86 -4.98 -0.44
N MET A 94 11.01 -5.59 -1.61
CA MET A 94 10.07 -6.55 -2.17
C MET A 94 9.99 -7.86 -1.39
N SER A 95 11.13 -8.39 -0.90
CA SER A 95 11.13 -9.64 -0.10
C SER A 95 10.39 -9.47 1.23
N ASN A 96 10.47 -8.29 1.82
CA ASN A 96 9.77 -7.95 3.07
C ASN A 96 8.26 -7.72 2.87
N TYR A 97 7.79 -7.70 1.64
CA TYR A 97 6.42 -7.34 1.32
C TYR A 97 5.37 -8.36 1.76
N GLN A 98 5.67 -9.65 1.62
CA GLN A 98 4.75 -10.70 2.09
C GLN A 98 4.56 -10.60 3.60
N ASP A 99 5.65 -10.32 4.33
CA ASP A 99 5.60 -10.11 5.78
C ASP A 99 4.73 -8.89 6.14
N MET A 100 4.79 -7.83 5.34
CA MET A 100 3.94 -6.65 5.55
C MET A 100 2.45 -6.90 5.29
N LYS A 101 2.09 -7.80 4.39
CA LYS A 101 0.68 -8.18 4.17
C LYS A 101 0.08 -8.84 5.42
N TYR A 102 0.85 -9.68 6.10
CA TYR A 102 0.46 -10.26 7.39
C TYR A 102 0.36 -9.19 8.48
N LEU A 103 1.31 -8.27 8.54
CA LEU A 103 1.31 -7.15 9.48
C LEU A 103 0.07 -6.26 9.30
N VAL A 104 -0.32 -5.96 8.06
CA VAL A 104 -1.54 -5.19 7.76
C VAL A 104 -2.78 -5.88 8.34
N ASN A 105 -2.92 -7.18 8.16
CA ASN A 105 -4.05 -7.94 8.70
C ASN A 105 -4.01 -7.99 10.24
N PHE A 106 -2.83 -8.13 10.82
CA PHE A 106 -2.62 -8.13 12.27
C PHE A 106 -3.02 -6.79 12.89
N TYR A 107 -2.52 -5.68 12.34
CA TYR A 107 -2.81 -4.35 12.89
C TYR A 107 -4.27 -3.91 12.69
N SER A 108 -4.99 -4.47 11.71
CA SER A 108 -6.43 -4.22 11.58
C SER A 108 -7.23 -4.71 12.79
N SER A 109 -6.68 -5.63 13.59
CA SER A 109 -7.33 -6.14 14.80
C SER A 109 -7.48 -5.11 15.92
N TYR A 110 -6.70 -3.99 15.89
CA TYR A 110 -6.86 -2.88 16.84
C TYR A 110 -8.13 -2.07 16.62
N PHE A 111 -8.79 -2.26 15.46
CA PHE A 111 -10.04 -1.61 15.09
C PHE A 111 -11.11 -2.67 14.87
N HIS A 112 -11.81 -3.03 15.94
CA HIS A 112 -12.84 -4.06 15.86
C HIS A 112 -14.13 -3.52 15.25
N ARG A 113 -14.59 -4.13 14.15
CA ARG A 113 -15.81 -3.70 13.45
C ARG A 113 -17.04 -4.13 14.21
N LEU A 114 -17.84 -3.18 14.69
CA LEU A 114 -19.12 -3.42 15.37
C LEU A 114 -20.30 -3.38 14.38
N SER A 115 -20.22 -2.54 13.33
CA SER A 115 -21.23 -2.43 12.28
C SER A 115 -20.62 -1.92 10.99
N LYS A 116 -21.42 -1.71 9.93
CA LYS A 116 -20.96 -1.12 8.67
C LYS A 116 -20.23 0.22 8.86
N LYS A 117 -20.64 1.01 9.84
CA LYS A 117 -20.13 2.37 10.07
C LYS A 117 -19.49 2.58 11.45
N ARG A 118 -19.37 1.56 12.29
CA ARG A 118 -18.86 1.69 13.66
C ARG A 118 -17.73 0.71 13.94
N PHE A 119 -16.64 1.24 14.48
CA PHE A 119 -15.47 0.48 14.88
C PHE A 119 -15.12 0.80 16.32
N GLU A 120 -14.92 -0.21 17.14
CA GLU A 120 -14.32 -0.10 18.48
C GLU A 120 -12.80 0.03 18.32
N ILE A 121 -12.21 0.93 19.10
CA ILE A 121 -10.78 1.20 19.08
C ILE A 121 -10.16 0.71 20.38
N LYS A 122 -9.24 -0.23 20.31
CA LYS A 122 -8.46 -0.73 21.45
C LYS A 122 -7.30 0.22 21.76
N VAL A 123 -7.62 1.39 22.33
CA VAL A 123 -6.68 2.51 22.51
C VAL A 123 -5.49 2.14 23.37
N GLN A 124 -5.69 1.36 24.43
CA GLN A 124 -4.61 0.98 25.33
C GLN A 124 -3.54 0.14 24.62
N GLU A 125 -3.99 -0.85 23.85
CA GLU A 125 -3.11 -1.68 23.02
C GLU A 125 -2.47 -0.85 21.89
N PHE A 126 -3.23 0.05 21.28
CA PHE A 126 -2.75 0.93 20.20
C PHE A 126 -1.66 1.90 20.69
N LYS A 127 -1.76 2.42 21.92
CA LYS A 127 -0.75 3.29 22.55
C LYS A 127 0.62 2.62 22.72
N LEU A 128 0.66 1.29 22.86
CA LEU A 128 1.92 0.54 23.01
C LEU A 128 2.69 0.42 21.69
N LEU A 129 2.06 0.72 20.56
CA LEU A 129 2.70 0.69 19.25
C LEU A 129 3.58 1.92 19.05
N ASN A 130 4.74 1.75 18.40
CA ASN A 130 5.51 2.88 17.91
C ASN A 130 4.78 3.60 16.75
N ASN A 131 5.20 4.81 16.40
CA ASN A 131 4.55 5.64 15.39
C ASN A 131 4.39 4.95 14.02
N THR A 132 5.39 4.15 13.60
CA THR A 132 5.34 3.42 12.34
C THR A 132 4.22 2.38 12.36
N LEU A 133 4.12 1.62 13.43
CA LEU A 133 3.11 0.58 13.60
C LEU A 133 1.71 1.18 13.77
N GLN A 134 1.58 2.31 14.48
CA GLN A 134 0.34 3.08 14.56
C GLN A 134 -0.14 3.52 13.18
N THR A 135 0.78 4.06 12.37
CA THR A 135 0.49 4.46 10.99
C THR A 135 0.01 3.28 10.15
N ILE A 136 0.66 2.12 10.25
CA ILE A 136 0.26 0.89 9.54
C ILE A 136 -1.12 0.43 10.00
N ALA A 137 -1.42 0.47 11.29
CA ALA A 137 -2.72 0.08 11.82
C ALA A 137 -3.86 0.96 11.28
N VAL A 138 -3.67 2.29 11.27
CA VAL A 138 -4.64 3.25 10.71
C VAL A 138 -4.80 3.06 9.20
N GLN A 139 -3.72 2.85 8.47
CA GLN A 139 -3.75 2.55 7.05
C GLN A 139 -4.49 1.24 6.76
N SER A 140 -4.29 0.23 7.60
CA SER A 140 -4.97 -1.05 7.51
C SER A 140 -6.49 -0.91 7.70
N LEU A 141 -6.92 -0.10 8.67
CA LEU A 141 -8.33 0.25 8.83
C LEU A 141 -8.87 0.93 7.57
N TYR A 142 -8.15 1.92 7.03
CA TYR A 142 -8.53 2.59 5.80
C TYR A 142 -8.75 1.60 4.64
N TYR A 143 -7.85 0.63 4.48
CA TYR A 143 -7.98 -0.39 3.43
C TYR A 143 -9.16 -1.34 3.66
N SER A 144 -9.47 -1.67 4.90
CA SER A 144 -10.66 -2.47 5.21
C SER A 144 -11.97 -1.77 4.83
N LEU A 145 -11.94 -0.43 4.77
CA LEU A 145 -13.06 0.45 4.41
C LEU A 145 -13.06 0.85 2.92
N ARG A 146 -12.11 0.40 2.13
CA ARG A 146 -11.82 0.83 0.76
C ARG A 146 -13.02 0.89 -0.19
N LEU A 147 -14.02 0.05 0.02
CA LEU A 147 -15.23 0.02 -0.82
C LEU A 147 -16.10 1.30 -0.70
N SER A 148 -15.86 2.12 0.33
CA SER A 148 -16.64 3.34 0.61
C SER A 148 -15.87 4.64 0.44
N LEU A 149 -14.54 4.60 0.23
CA LEU A 149 -13.69 5.79 0.21
C LEU A 149 -12.98 5.99 -1.14
N LYS A 150 -13.18 7.17 -1.75
CA LYS A 150 -12.71 7.48 -3.11
C LYS A 150 -11.22 7.83 -3.23
N LYS A 151 -10.53 8.24 -2.15
CA LYS A 151 -9.13 8.70 -2.19
C LYS A 151 -8.32 8.15 -1.00
N GLN A 152 -7.05 7.82 -1.23
CA GLN A 152 -6.12 7.47 -0.15
C GLN A 152 -5.81 8.69 0.73
N PRO A 153 -5.76 8.52 2.06
CA PRO A 153 -5.39 9.61 2.96
C PRO A 153 -3.91 9.96 2.80
N ARG A 154 -3.58 11.24 2.88
CA ARG A 154 -2.21 11.72 2.99
C ARG A 154 -1.66 11.37 4.37
N ASN A 155 -0.33 11.25 4.49
CA ASN A 155 0.33 10.95 5.78
C ASN A 155 -0.03 11.97 6.87
N GLU A 156 -0.13 13.24 6.54
CA GLU A 156 -0.58 14.30 7.44
C GLU A 156 -1.95 13.98 8.08
N ASN A 157 -2.92 13.55 7.27
CA ASN A 157 -4.24 13.20 7.76
C ASN A 157 -4.22 11.96 8.67
N ILE A 158 -3.31 11.01 8.39
CA ILE A 158 -3.11 9.82 9.24
C ILE A 158 -2.55 10.24 10.59
N ASN A 159 -1.52 11.11 10.61
CA ASN A 159 -0.92 11.62 11.84
C ASN A 159 -1.94 12.38 12.68
N ASN A 160 -2.70 13.29 12.07
CA ASN A 160 -3.77 14.03 12.75
C ASN A 160 -4.83 13.08 13.37
N PHE A 161 -5.12 11.97 12.69
CA PHE A 161 -6.04 10.96 13.22
C PHE A 161 -5.43 10.21 14.41
N ILE A 162 -4.14 9.85 14.34
CA ILE A 162 -3.42 9.20 15.45
C ILE A 162 -3.37 10.13 16.66
N GLU A 163 -3.02 11.40 16.48
CA GLU A 163 -3.00 12.41 17.55
C GLU A 163 -4.37 12.54 18.20
N ALA A 164 -5.44 12.59 17.40
CA ALA A 164 -6.80 12.64 17.92
C ALA A 164 -7.19 11.38 18.72
N LEU A 165 -6.72 10.19 18.31
CA LEU A 165 -6.93 8.95 19.06
C LEU A 165 -6.20 8.93 20.41
N LEU A 166 -5.01 9.54 20.47
CA LEU A 166 -4.15 9.55 21.65
C LEU A 166 -4.46 10.70 22.61
N ALA A 167 -5.26 11.69 22.17
CA ALA A 167 -5.62 12.85 22.97
C ALA A 167 -6.39 12.44 24.25
N PRO A 168 -6.09 13.06 25.40
CA PRO A 168 -6.69 12.69 26.68
C PRO A 168 -8.20 12.92 26.74
N ASN A 169 -8.72 13.84 25.96
CA ASN A 169 -10.11 14.30 26.01
C ASN A 169 -10.98 13.87 24.81
N HIS A 170 -10.67 12.88 24.07
CA HIS A 170 -11.41 12.25 22.95
C HIS A 170 -12.66 12.99 22.34
N LYS A 171 -12.87 14.28 22.69
CA LYS A 171 -13.97 15.12 22.20
C LYS A 171 -13.71 15.77 20.84
N ILE A 172 -12.67 15.34 20.15
CA ILE A 172 -12.28 15.95 18.89
C ILE A 172 -13.24 15.51 17.80
N SER A 173 -14.06 16.45 17.32
CA SER A 173 -14.86 16.26 16.11
C SER A 173 -13.91 16.18 14.91
N LEU A 174 -13.76 14.98 14.35
CA LEU A 174 -12.93 14.72 13.18
C LEU A 174 -13.58 15.20 11.87
N LYS A 175 -14.12 16.45 11.83
CA LYS A 175 -14.74 17.01 10.62
C LYS A 175 -13.80 17.01 9.40
N LYS A 176 -12.48 16.91 9.60
CA LYS A 176 -11.47 16.76 8.55
C LYS A 176 -10.73 15.43 8.62
N SER A 177 -11.28 14.39 9.25
CA SER A 177 -10.62 13.10 9.38
C SER A 177 -10.57 12.35 8.05
N ILE A 178 -9.59 11.47 7.94
CA ILE A 178 -9.45 10.56 6.80
C ILE A 178 -10.67 9.67 6.57
N PHE A 179 -11.51 9.49 7.58
CA PHE A 179 -12.68 8.59 7.55
C PHE A 179 -14.01 9.34 7.51
N GLY A 180 -14.01 10.68 7.53
CA GLY A 180 -15.25 11.46 7.59
C GLY A 180 -16.13 11.13 8.79
N GLY A 181 -15.54 10.62 9.90
CA GLY A 181 -16.29 10.15 11.05
C GLY A 181 -16.00 10.94 12.32
N LYS A 182 -16.63 10.54 13.41
CA LYS A 182 -16.42 11.08 14.76
C LYS A 182 -15.86 10.01 15.68
N ILE A 183 -14.84 10.36 16.48
CA ILE A 183 -14.38 9.53 17.59
C ILE A 183 -15.20 9.95 18.83
N GLY A 184 -15.65 8.97 19.59
CA GLY A 184 -16.39 9.21 20.83
C GLY A 184 -16.68 7.93 21.59
N PHE A 185 -17.11 8.07 22.84
CA PHE A 185 -17.48 6.91 23.65
C PHE A 185 -18.86 6.40 23.28
N PHE A 186 -18.99 5.08 23.20
CA PHE A 186 -20.25 4.35 23.14
C PHE A 186 -20.26 3.35 24.30
N GLY A 187 -20.97 3.68 25.36
CA GLY A 187 -20.80 3.02 26.64
C GLY A 187 -19.39 3.26 27.19
N LYS A 188 -18.69 2.18 27.57
CA LYS A 188 -17.30 2.22 28.04
C LYS A 188 -16.25 2.13 26.94
N LYS A 189 -16.67 2.01 25.66
CA LYS A 189 -15.80 1.74 24.52
C LYS A 189 -15.57 3.01 23.70
N LEU A 190 -14.31 3.29 23.37
CA LEU A 190 -14.01 4.34 22.39
C LEU A 190 -14.30 3.80 20.99
N CYS A 191 -15.09 4.54 20.24
CA CYS A 191 -15.51 4.13 18.90
C CYS A 191 -15.24 5.22 17.86
N LEU A 192 -14.89 4.77 16.65
CA LEU A 192 -14.96 5.56 15.42
C LEU A 192 -16.34 5.31 14.79
N ASN A 193 -17.14 6.37 14.64
CA ASN A 193 -18.41 6.33 13.95
C ASN A 193 -18.27 7.05 12.63
N LEU A 194 -18.42 6.33 11.51
CA LEU A 194 -18.38 6.89 10.16
C LEU A 194 -19.73 7.57 9.84
N THR A 195 -19.67 8.69 9.17
CA THR A 195 -20.85 9.41 8.66
C THR A 195 -21.43 8.77 7.40
#